data_6724c2cd5b4ee98419c11c5117d191eb
#
_entry.id   6724c2cd5b4ee98419c11c5117d191eb
#
_cell.length_a   1.000
_cell.length_b   1.000
_cell.length_c   1.000
_cell.angle_alpha   90.00
_cell.angle_beta   90.00
_cell.angle_gamma   90.00
#
_symmetry.space_group_name_H-M   'P 1'
#
loop_
_entity.id
_entity.type
_entity.pdbx_description
1 polymer ?
#
loop_
_entity_poly.entity_id
_entity_poly.type
_entity_poly.pdbx_seq_one_letter_code
_entity_poly.pdbx_strand_id
1 'polypeptide(L)' 'ALIEMRANGETSLRERFEQAKTEGDLPESANCAALAAFIMAVTHGMAVQAKAGFSRETLEAVADQALSTWP' A
#
# COMPACT_ATOMS: atom_id res chain seq x y z
N ALA A 1 4.17 -15.24 -13.91
CA ALA A 1 3.14 -15.76 -13.03
C ALA A 1 2.72 -14.71 -12.00
N LEU A 2 1.63 -14.96 -11.30
CA LEU A 2 1.06 -14.02 -10.34
C LEU A 2 2.03 -13.65 -9.21
N ILE A 3 2.82 -14.60 -8.74
CA ILE A 3 3.79 -14.38 -7.66
C ILE A 3 4.88 -13.41 -8.12
N GLU A 4 5.39 -13.58 -9.32
CA GLU A 4 6.40 -12.69 -9.89
C GLU A 4 5.87 -11.29 -10.11
N MET A 5 4.63 -11.17 -10.57
CA MET A 5 3.98 -9.88 -10.76
C MET A 5 3.81 -9.13 -9.44
N ARG A 6 3.44 -9.84 -8.37
CA ARG A 6 3.32 -9.26 -7.03
C ARG A 6 4.68 -8.79 -6.50
N ALA A 7 5.70 -9.63 -6.64
CA ALA A 7 7.04 -9.29 -6.20
C ALA A 7 7.57 -8.07 -6.94
N ASN A 8 7.35 -7.99 -8.26
CA ASN A 8 7.75 -6.85 -9.07
C ASN A 8 6.99 -5.57 -8.67
N GLY A 9 5.69 -5.71 -8.40
CA GLY A 9 4.86 -4.58 -7.95
C GLY A 9 5.33 -4.04 -6.60
N GLU A 10 5.63 -4.92 -5.65
CA GLU A 10 6.15 -4.52 -4.35
C GLU A 10 7.51 -3.84 -4.47
N THR A 11 8.40 -4.40 -5.30
CA THR A 11 9.73 -3.83 -5.54
C THR A 11 9.62 -2.42 -6.12
N SER A 12 8.78 -2.24 -7.14
CA SER A 12 8.57 -0.94 -7.76
C SER A 12 8.03 0.08 -6.78
N LEU A 13 7.06 -0.32 -5.95
CA LEU A 13 6.46 0.57 -4.95
C LEU A 13 7.48 0.93 -3.86
N ARG A 14 8.27 -0.04 -3.40
CA ARG A 14 9.32 0.21 -2.43
C ARG A 14 10.35 1.20 -2.97
N GLU A 15 10.77 1.04 -4.23
CA GLU A 15 11.71 1.95 -4.87
C GLU A 15 11.17 3.38 -4.94
N ARG A 16 9.87 3.53 -5.23
CA ARG A 16 9.21 4.85 -5.22
C ARG A 16 9.23 5.46 -3.83
N PHE A 17 8.99 4.67 -2.79
CA PHE A 17 9.04 5.16 -1.42
C PHE A 17 10.46 5.53 -1.01
N GLU A 18 11.47 4.76 -1.43
CA GLU A 18 12.87 5.10 -1.18
C GLU A 18 13.24 6.43 -1.84
N GLN A 19 12.75 6.66 -3.06
CA GLN A 19 12.94 7.93 -3.76
C GLN A 19 12.29 9.09 -2.99
N ALA A 20 11.05 8.90 -2.55
CA ALA A 20 10.32 9.90 -1.77
C ALA A 20 11.06 10.23 -0.46
N LYS A 21 11.63 9.22 0.18
CA LYS A 21 12.43 9.39 1.39
C LYS A 21 13.68 10.22 1.11
N THR A 22 14.37 9.93 0.01
CA THR A 22 15.56 10.66 -0.42
C THR A 22 15.21 12.13 -0.72
N GLU A 23 14.05 12.38 -1.33
CA GLU A 23 13.57 13.73 -1.66
C GLU A 23 13.00 14.50 -0.46
N GLY A 24 12.89 13.84 0.70
CA GLY A 24 12.36 14.47 1.91
C GLY A 24 10.85 14.41 2.07
N ASP A 25 10.15 13.71 1.19
CA ASP A 25 8.69 13.54 1.26
C ASP A 25 8.28 12.50 2.30
N LEU A 26 9.20 11.63 2.72
CA LEU A 26 8.99 10.67 3.81
C LEU A 26 10.10 10.85 4.85
N PRO A 27 9.80 10.58 6.14
CA PRO A 27 10.83 10.65 7.18
C PRO A 27 11.95 9.63 6.92
N GLU A 28 13.16 9.95 7.36
CA GLU A 28 14.30 9.04 7.24
C GLU A 28 14.07 7.72 7.98
N SER A 29 13.26 7.75 9.04
CA SER A 29 12.90 6.56 9.80
C SER A 29 11.88 5.66 9.11
N ALA A 30 11.29 6.09 7.98
CA ALA A 30 10.28 5.32 7.28
C ALA A 30 10.86 3.99 6.75
N ASN A 31 10.17 2.90 7.03
CA ASN A 31 10.52 1.58 6.49
C ASN A 31 9.79 1.38 5.17
N CYS A 32 10.46 1.66 4.07
CA CYS A 32 9.87 1.65 2.74
C CYS A 32 9.39 0.27 2.32
N ALA A 33 10.09 -0.79 2.72
CA ALA A 33 9.66 -2.16 2.42
C ALA A 33 8.35 -2.48 3.14
N ALA A 34 8.24 -2.09 4.41
CA ALA A 34 7.01 -2.31 5.18
C ALA A 34 5.84 -1.48 4.63
N LEU A 35 6.11 -0.23 4.22
CA LEU A 35 5.08 0.61 3.61
C LEU A 35 4.57 0.02 2.31
N ALA A 36 5.46 -0.48 1.45
CA ALA A 36 5.08 -1.12 0.19
C ALA A 36 4.23 -2.36 0.45
N ALA A 37 4.66 -3.23 1.37
CA ALA A 37 3.91 -4.43 1.73
C ALA A 37 2.55 -4.09 2.32
N PHE A 38 2.48 -3.04 3.16
CA PHE A 38 1.24 -2.58 3.77
C PHE A 38 0.23 -2.12 2.70
N ILE A 39 0.66 -1.28 1.77
CA ILE A 39 -0.20 -0.79 0.68
C ILE A 39 -0.69 -1.95 -0.20
N MET A 40 0.20 -2.90 -0.52
CA MET A 40 -0.17 -4.08 -1.28
C MET A 40 -1.23 -4.91 -0.53
N ALA A 41 -1.05 -5.11 0.77
CA ALA A 41 -2.01 -5.86 1.58
C ALA A 41 -3.37 -5.17 1.63
N VAL A 42 -3.40 -3.86 1.82
CA VAL A 42 -4.64 -3.08 1.88
C VAL A 42 -5.37 -3.14 0.53
N THR A 43 -4.67 -2.91 -0.58
CA THR A 43 -5.30 -2.89 -1.90
C THR A 43 -5.82 -4.26 -2.31
N HIS A 44 -5.07 -5.33 -2.03
CA HIS A 44 -5.53 -6.70 -2.30
C HIS A 44 -6.73 -7.06 -1.44
N GLY A 45 -6.70 -6.70 -0.16
CA GLY A 45 -7.81 -6.94 0.75
C GLY A 45 -9.07 -6.20 0.31
N MET A 46 -8.94 -4.94 -0.11
CA MET A 46 -10.06 -4.15 -0.62
C MET A 46 -10.66 -4.77 -1.89
N ALA A 47 -9.83 -5.31 -2.78
CA ALA A 47 -10.32 -5.98 -4.00
C ALA A 47 -11.17 -7.21 -3.66
N VAL A 48 -10.73 -8.00 -2.68
CA VAL A 48 -11.48 -9.16 -2.20
C VAL A 48 -12.80 -8.72 -1.56
N GLN A 49 -12.77 -7.69 -0.73
CA GLN A 49 -13.95 -7.15 -0.07
C GLN A 49 -14.96 -6.61 -1.09
N ALA A 50 -14.49 -5.93 -2.14
CA ALA A 50 -15.36 -5.43 -3.19
C ALA A 50 -16.11 -6.57 -3.89
N LYS A 51 -15.43 -7.66 -4.18
CA LYS A 51 -16.03 -8.86 -4.77
C LYS A 51 -17.01 -9.54 -3.82
N ALA A 52 -16.78 -9.44 -2.52
CA ALA A 52 -17.65 -10.00 -1.49
C ALA A 52 -18.88 -9.13 -1.22
N GLY A 53 -19.03 -7.99 -1.88
CA GLY A 53 -20.20 -7.14 -1.75
C GLY A 53 -20.10 -6.04 -0.72
N PHE A 54 -18.91 -5.73 -0.22
CA PHE A 54 -18.72 -4.60 0.70
C PHE A 54 -19.09 -3.30 -0.01
N SER A 55 -19.74 -2.39 0.71
CA SER A 55 -20.15 -1.12 0.15
C SER A 55 -18.97 -0.22 -0.17
N ARG A 56 -19.18 0.70 -1.11
CA ARG A 56 -18.16 1.73 -1.42
C ARG A 56 -17.78 2.54 -0.18
N GLU A 57 -18.78 2.88 0.64
CA GLU A 57 -18.55 3.63 1.87
C GLU A 57 -17.59 2.89 2.82
N THR A 58 -17.79 1.57 2.98
CA THR A 58 -16.92 0.75 3.81
C THR A 58 -15.52 0.69 3.23
N LEU A 59 -15.38 0.53 1.92
CA LEU A 59 -14.07 0.48 1.27
C LEU A 59 -13.34 1.82 1.39
N GLU A 60 -14.03 2.93 1.26
CA GLU A 60 -13.45 4.26 1.47
C GLU A 60 -12.99 4.44 2.92
N ALA A 61 -13.76 3.93 3.88
CA ALA A 61 -13.40 3.97 5.29
C ALA A 61 -12.12 3.17 5.57
N VAL A 62 -11.94 2.02 4.90
CA VAL A 62 -10.71 1.22 5.01
C VAL A 62 -9.52 2.01 4.47
N ALA A 63 -9.67 2.66 3.33
CA ALA A 63 -8.60 3.49 2.74
C ALA A 63 -8.24 4.65 3.67
N ASP A 64 -9.23 5.32 4.23
CA ASP A 64 -9.00 6.43 5.17
C ASP A 64 -8.29 5.94 6.42
N GLN A 65 -8.67 4.79 6.94
CA GLN A 65 -8.00 4.20 8.10
C GLN A 65 -6.53 3.87 7.80
N ALA A 66 -6.26 3.33 6.62
CA ALA A 66 -4.89 3.05 6.20
C ALA A 66 -4.07 4.32 6.10
N LEU A 67 -4.63 5.38 5.51
CA LEU A 67 -3.95 6.67 5.35
C LEU A 67 -3.72 7.38 6.69
N SER A 68 -4.56 7.13 7.69
CA SER A 68 -4.42 7.74 9.01
C SER A 68 -3.13 7.33 9.73
N THR A 69 -2.54 6.19 9.33
CA THR A 69 -1.28 5.70 9.91
C THR A 69 -0.06 6.03 9.05
N TRP A 70 -0.25 6.78 7.97
CA TRP A 70 0.82 7.13 7.05
C TRP A 70 1.85 8.03 7.75
N PRO A 71 3.15 7.74 7.63
CA PRO A 71 4.21 8.53 8.26
C PRO A 71 4.40 9.92 7.64
#